data_ead4de0394d4c7ee873241e0a36605fe
#
_entry.id   ead4de0394d4c7ee873241e0a36605fe
#
_cell.length_a   1.000
_cell.length_b   1.000
_cell.length_c   1.000
_cell.angle_alpha   90.00
_cell.angle_beta   90.00
_cell.angle_gamma   90.00
#
_symmetry.space_group_name_H-M   'P 1'
#
loop_
_entity.id
_entity.type
_entity.pdbx_description
1 polymer ?
#
loop_
_entity_poly.entity_id
_entity_poly.type
_entity_poly.pdbx_seq_one_letter_code
_entity_poly.pdbx_strand_id
1 'polypeptide(L)'
;VRRPLSEFSLAGTDWKMLEDVQMDQDTLDVLKADDILSRLYQDKDSGKVANLFVAYFETQRTGKAPHSPKNCLPGAGWVQEQSGVVDVSIPGEPGPVRLNRYVVSRGQNQSAVLYWYQARNRTIASEYAAKFFTVADSIRYDRSDTALVRVVVGVDGRGPDQAVQTAVAFVKSFFEPLKQYLPS
;
A
#
# COMPACT_ATOMS: atom_id res chain seq x y z
N VAL A 1 -6.91 12.30 17.22
CA VAL A 1 -6.22 13.02 16.13
C VAL A 1 -5.19 12.07 15.54
N ARG A 2 -5.26 11.81 14.23
CA ARG A 2 -4.33 10.96 13.50
C ARG A 2 -2.94 11.65 13.39
N ARG A 3 -1.87 10.89 13.51
CA ARG A 3 -0.51 11.40 13.23
C ARG A 3 -0.33 11.57 11.71
N PRO A 4 0.32 12.66 11.23
CA PRO A 4 0.58 12.84 9.81
C PRO A 4 1.53 11.74 9.28
N LEU A 5 1.30 11.29 8.05
CA LEU A 5 2.13 10.26 7.39
C LEU A 5 3.58 10.72 7.20
N SER A 6 3.81 12.03 7.12
CA SER A 6 5.17 12.60 7.05
C SER A 6 6.06 12.24 8.23
N GLU A 7 5.47 11.98 9.41
CA GLU A 7 6.19 11.56 10.62
C GLU A 7 6.47 10.05 10.68
N PHE A 8 5.95 9.29 9.72
CA PHE A 8 6.16 7.84 9.70
C PHE A 8 7.65 7.49 9.60
N SER A 9 8.09 6.56 10.43
CA SER A 9 9.49 6.14 10.49
C SER A 9 9.60 4.64 10.76
N LEU A 10 10.59 3.99 10.12
CA LEU A 10 11.00 2.61 10.35
C LEU A 10 12.34 2.54 11.10
N ALA A 11 12.66 3.55 11.90
CA ALA A 11 13.85 3.52 12.74
C ALA A 11 13.85 2.26 13.63
N GLY A 12 14.99 1.57 13.70
CA GLY A 12 15.12 0.33 14.47
C GLY A 12 14.72 -0.96 13.73
N THR A 13 14.29 -0.87 12.48
CA THR A 13 14.08 -2.04 11.62
C THR A 13 15.29 -2.32 10.72
N ASP A 14 15.26 -3.43 9.97
CA ASP A 14 16.27 -3.78 8.97
C ASP A 14 16.13 -2.96 7.67
N TRP A 15 15.17 -2.05 7.60
CA TRP A 15 14.90 -1.21 6.44
C TRP A 15 15.35 0.23 6.68
N LYS A 16 16.17 0.72 5.77
CA LYS A 16 16.67 2.10 5.74
C LYS A 16 15.91 2.91 4.73
N MET A 17 15.36 4.04 5.14
CA MET A 17 14.79 5.02 4.20
C MET A 17 15.92 5.58 3.31
N LEU A 18 15.69 5.57 2.00
CA LEU A 18 16.58 6.17 1.01
C LEU A 18 16.14 7.59 0.66
N GLU A 19 14.89 7.74 0.23
CA GLU A 19 14.36 9.03 -0.22
C GLU A 19 12.83 9.09 -0.16
N ASP A 20 12.30 10.32 -0.08
CA ASP A 20 10.90 10.62 -0.38
C ASP A 20 10.72 10.75 -1.89
N VAL A 21 9.81 9.96 -2.46
CA VAL A 21 9.50 9.98 -3.90
C VAL A 21 8.50 11.10 -4.16
N GLN A 22 8.95 12.13 -4.87
CA GLN A 22 8.08 13.24 -5.27
C GLN A 22 7.09 12.77 -6.33
N MET A 23 5.84 13.15 -6.16
CA MET A 23 4.78 12.91 -7.15
C MET A 23 4.54 14.20 -7.93
N ASP A 24 4.28 14.04 -9.23
CA ASP A 24 3.90 15.18 -10.06
C ASP A 24 2.51 15.73 -9.67
N GLN A 25 2.27 17.01 -9.98
CA GLN A 25 1.02 17.68 -9.60
C GLN A 25 -0.21 17.06 -10.24
N ASP A 26 -0.11 16.59 -11.49
CA ASP A 26 -1.22 15.97 -12.21
C ASP A 26 -1.66 14.68 -11.50
N THR A 27 -0.70 13.89 -11.04
CA THR A 27 -0.97 12.67 -10.24
C THR A 27 -1.64 13.02 -8.90
N LEU A 28 -1.18 14.05 -8.21
CA LEU A 28 -1.77 14.52 -6.95
C LEU A 28 -3.21 15.01 -7.17
N ASP A 29 -3.45 15.76 -8.24
CA ASP A 29 -4.78 16.31 -8.59
C ASP A 29 -5.79 15.21 -8.93
N VAL A 30 -5.34 14.12 -9.54
CA VAL A 30 -6.18 12.94 -9.81
C VAL A 30 -6.43 12.14 -8.55
N LEU A 31 -5.40 11.94 -7.72
CA LEU A 31 -5.48 11.12 -6.51
C LEU A 31 -6.38 11.74 -5.44
N LYS A 32 -6.30 13.07 -5.25
CA LYS A 32 -7.12 13.84 -4.27
C LYS A 32 -7.09 13.28 -2.85
N ALA A 33 -6.01 12.62 -2.46
CA ALA A 33 -5.82 12.14 -1.10
C ALA A 33 -5.56 13.30 -0.14
N ASP A 34 -5.98 13.14 1.10
CA ASP A 34 -5.82 14.17 2.13
C ASP A 34 -4.42 14.11 2.77
N ASP A 35 -3.76 12.94 2.73
CA ASP A 35 -2.38 12.78 3.18
C ASP A 35 -1.71 11.67 2.38
N ILE A 36 -0.43 11.83 2.02
CA ILE A 36 0.28 10.91 1.14
C ILE A 36 1.68 10.65 1.68
N LEU A 37 2.08 9.38 1.64
CA LEU A 37 3.46 8.93 1.81
C LEU A 37 3.91 8.20 0.56
N SER A 38 5.05 8.57 0.00
CA SER A 38 5.73 7.79 -1.04
C SER A 38 7.22 7.77 -0.75
N ARG A 39 7.76 6.61 -0.39
CA ARG A 39 9.16 6.48 0.05
C ARG A 39 9.82 5.22 -0.48
N LEU A 40 11.09 5.34 -0.80
CA LEU A 40 11.96 4.20 -1.06
C LEU A 40 12.68 3.77 0.22
N TYR A 41 12.67 2.48 0.45
CA TYR A 41 13.40 1.83 1.53
C TYR A 41 14.33 0.76 0.98
N GLN A 42 15.46 0.57 1.63
CA GLN A 42 16.44 -0.46 1.30
C GLN A 42 16.62 -1.40 2.48
N ASP A 43 16.54 -2.69 2.20
CA ASP A 43 16.93 -3.74 3.14
C ASP A 43 18.45 -3.67 3.38
N LYS A 44 18.85 -3.55 4.62
CA LYS A 44 20.26 -3.39 5.03
C LYS A 44 21.12 -4.61 4.71
N ASP A 45 20.52 -5.80 4.71
CA ASP A 45 21.25 -7.06 4.51
C ASP A 45 21.34 -7.42 3.02
N SER A 46 20.21 -7.39 2.31
CA SER A 46 20.14 -7.81 0.90
C SER A 46 20.38 -6.68 -0.10
N GLY A 47 20.30 -5.42 0.34
CA GLY A 47 20.37 -4.24 -0.52
C GLY A 47 19.15 -4.05 -1.42
N LYS A 48 18.12 -4.90 -1.32
CA LYS A 48 16.90 -4.80 -2.12
C LYS A 48 16.11 -3.54 -1.77
N VAL A 49 15.46 -2.97 -2.78
CA VAL A 49 14.70 -1.72 -2.64
C VAL A 49 13.21 -2.02 -2.76
N ALA A 50 12.42 -1.42 -1.86
CA ALA A 50 10.97 -1.44 -1.88
C ALA A 50 10.42 -0.01 -1.83
N ASN A 51 9.39 0.28 -2.62
CA ASN A 51 8.62 1.51 -2.51
C ASN A 51 7.40 1.26 -1.63
N LEU A 52 7.23 2.10 -0.61
CA LEU A 52 6.00 2.19 0.18
C LEU A 52 5.23 3.43 -0.27
N PHE A 53 4.00 3.20 -0.69
CA PHE A 53 3.04 4.25 -1.00
C PHE A 53 1.82 4.09 -0.11
N VAL A 54 1.40 5.19 0.52
CA VAL A 54 0.18 5.27 1.32
C VAL A 54 -0.59 6.51 0.89
N ALA A 55 -1.86 6.35 0.56
CA ALA A 55 -2.77 7.45 0.29
C ALA A 55 -3.94 7.37 1.29
N TYR A 56 -4.08 8.38 2.12
CA TYR A 56 -5.14 8.49 3.12
C TYR A 56 -6.24 9.43 2.65
N PHE A 57 -7.47 9.04 2.90
CA PHE A 57 -8.69 9.79 2.57
C PHE A 57 -9.53 9.95 3.84
N GLU A 58 -9.69 11.17 4.30
CA GLU A 58 -10.44 11.49 5.52
C GLU A 58 -11.94 11.22 5.35
N THR A 59 -12.45 11.45 4.14
CA THR A 59 -13.86 11.19 3.81
C THR A 59 -14.01 10.76 2.35
N GLN A 60 -14.95 9.85 2.12
CA GLN A 60 -15.35 9.45 0.77
C GLN A 60 -16.67 10.11 0.33
N ARG A 61 -17.30 10.93 1.20
CA ARG A 61 -18.60 11.60 0.94
C ARG A 61 -18.55 12.60 -0.22
N THR A 62 -17.38 13.13 -0.54
CA THR A 62 -17.17 14.13 -1.61
C THR A 62 -16.69 13.53 -2.94
N GLY A 63 -16.89 12.23 -3.16
CA GLY A 63 -16.39 11.54 -4.36
C GLY A 63 -14.88 11.25 -4.34
N LYS A 64 -14.18 11.55 -3.25
CA LYS A 64 -12.81 11.12 -3.01
C LYS A 64 -12.84 9.65 -2.63
N ALA A 65 -12.22 8.80 -3.43
CA ALA A 65 -12.09 7.37 -3.13
C ALA A 65 -10.74 6.87 -3.61
N PRO A 66 -10.11 5.94 -2.88
CA PRO A 66 -8.88 5.33 -3.35
C PRO A 66 -9.16 4.57 -4.64
N HIS A 67 -8.45 4.94 -5.71
CA HIS A 67 -8.48 4.20 -6.95
C HIS A 67 -7.64 2.92 -6.80
N SER A 68 -8.17 1.81 -7.29
CA SER A 68 -7.42 0.57 -7.35
C SER A 68 -6.15 0.74 -8.19
N PRO A 69 -5.01 0.19 -7.79
CA PRO A 69 -3.83 0.10 -8.66
C PRO A 69 -4.12 -0.52 -10.03
N LYS A 70 -5.16 -1.36 -10.14
CA LYS A 70 -5.67 -1.88 -11.43
C LYS A 70 -6.01 -0.78 -12.43
N ASN A 71 -6.47 0.38 -11.97
CA ASN A 71 -6.88 1.49 -12.83
C ASN A 71 -5.72 2.48 -13.08
N CYS A 72 -4.80 2.63 -12.11
CA CYS A 72 -3.71 3.59 -12.20
C CYS A 72 -2.50 3.04 -12.97
N LEU A 73 -2.19 1.74 -12.83
CA LEU A 73 -1.03 1.13 -13.47
C LEU A 73 -1.11 1.13 -15.01
N PRO A 74 -2.25 0.77 -15.67
CA PRO A 74 -2.36 0.84 -17.12
C PRO A 74 -2.19 2.25 -17.67
N GLY A 75 -2.70 3.27 -16.97
CA GLY A 75 -2.53 4.68 -17.35
C GLY A 75 -1.08 5.13 -17.37
N ALA A 76 -0.21 4.49 -16.57
CA ALA A 76 1.23 4.72 -16.54
C ALA A 76 2.03 3.77 -17.46
N GLY A 77 1.36 3.01 -18.34
CA GLY A 77 1.99 2.07 -19.28
C GLY A 77 2.42 0.74 -18.67
N TRP A 78 1.95 0.41 -17.47
CA TRP A 78 2.19 -0.89 -16.86
C TRP A 78 1.12 -1.90 -17.29
N VAL A 79 1.55 -3.10 -17.63
CA VAL A 79 0.69 -4.23 -18.00
C VAL A 79 0.67 -5.24 -16.86
N GLN A 80 -0.54 -5.66 -16.47
CA GLN A 80 -0.71 -6.72 -15.47
C GLN A 80 -0.47 -8.08 -16.11
N GLU A 81 0.54 -8.80 -15.64
CA GLU A 81 0.87 -10.16 -16.11
C GLU A 81 0.26 -11.24 -15.22
N GLN A 82 0.27 -11.01 -13.92
CA GLN A 82 -0.27 -11.94 -12.94
C GLN A 82 -1.11 -11.19 -11.92
N SER A 83 -2.17 -11.84 -11.46
CA SER A 83 -3.00 -11.35 -10.36
C SER A 83 -3.36 -12.48 -9.41
N GLY A 84 -3.52 -12.14 -8.14
CA GLY A 84 -3.88 -13.07 -7.10
C GLY A 84 -3.92 -12.40 -5.74
N VAL A 85 -3.90 -13.22 -4.72
CA VAL A 85 -3.80 -12.78 -3.33
C VAL A 85 -2.68 -13.54 -2.63
N VAL A 86 -2.17 -12.96 -1.55
CA VAL A 86 -1.23 -13.60 -0.65
C VAL A 86 -1.70 -13.41 0.78
N ASP A 87 -1.66 -14.48 1.57
CA ASP A 87 -1.94 -14.44 2.99
C ASP A 87 -0.62 -14.30 3.75
N VAL A 88 -0.50 -13.23 4.55
CA VAL A 88 0.73 -12.86 5.26
C VAL A 88 0.51 -13.00 6.76
N SER A 89 1.27 -13.86 7.41
CA SER A 89 1.29 -13.94 8.88
C SER A 89 2.12 -12.78 9.43
N ILE A 90 1.46 -11.88 10.14
CA ILE A 90 2.07 -10.68 10.74
C ILE A 90 2.05 -10.83 12.25
N PRO A 91 3.19 -10.64 12.94
CA PRO A 91 3.22 -10.66 14.40
C PRO A 91 2.26 -9.61 14.97
N GLY A 92 1.44 -10.02 15.95
CA GLY A 92 0.44 -9.14 16.57
C GLY A 92 -0.96 -9.20 15.94
N GLU A 93 -1.09 -9.74 14.74
CA GLU A 93 -2.40 -9.98 14.12
C GLU A 93 -3.02 -11.31 14.55
N PRO A 94 -4.36 -11.36 14.75
CA PRO A 94 -5.05 -12.58 15.21
C PRO A 94 -5.07 -13.71 14.16
N GLY A 95 -4.71 -13.41 12.93
CA GLY A 95 -4.68 -14.35 11.81
C GLY A 95 -3.95 -13.79 10.61
N PRO A 96 -3.84 -14.59 9.52
CA PRO A 96 -3.17 -14.12 8.32
C PRO A 96 -3.92 -12.93 7.70
N VAL A 97 -3.15 -11.93 7.28
CA VAL A 97 -3.65 -10.74 6.59
C VAL A 97 -3.63 -11.01 5.09
N ARG A 98 -4.78 -10.87 4.44
CA ARG A 98 -4.93 -11.08 3.00
C ARG A 98 -4.64 -9.80 2.23
N LEU A 99 -3.67 -9.87 1.31
CA LEU A 99 -3.25 -8.77 0.45
C LEU A 99 -3.45 -9.13 -1.01
N ASN A 100 -3.72 -8.13 -1.85
CA ASN A 100 -3.64 -8.31 -3.30
C ASN A 100 -2.19 -8.43 -3.74
N ARG A 101 -1.93 -9.34 -4.66
CA ARG A 101 -0.61 -9.60 -5.25
C ARG A 101 -0.72 -9.48 -6.77
N TYR A 102 0.12 -8.62 -7.35
CA TYR A 102 0.25 -8.49 -8.80
C TYR A 102 1.71 -8.61 -9.21
N VAL A 103 1.92 -9.10 -10.43
CA VAL A 103 3.16 -8.90 -11.19
C VAL A 103 2.79 -8.03 -12.38
N VAL A 104 3.49 -6.94 -12.55
CA VAL A 104 3.27 -5.95 -13.61
C VAL A 104 4.56 -5.76 -14.41
N SER A 105 4.43 -5.43 -15.70
CA SER A 105 5.57 -5.15 -16.57
C SER A 105 5.39 -3.83 -17.30
N ARG A 106 6.52 -3.18 -17.59
CA ARG A 106 6.62 -2.03 -18.49
C ARG A 106 7.90 -2.15 -19.30
N GLY A 107 7.77 -2.49 -20.59
CA GLY A 107 8.91 -2.87 -21.41
C GLY A 107 9.57 -4.14 -20.86
N GLN A 108 10.87 -4.07 -20.58
CA GLN A 108 11.62 -5.20 -20.00
C GLN A 108 11.66 -5.20 -18.46
N ASN A 109 11.06 -4.19 -17.84
CA ASN A 109 11.05 -4.08 -16.39
C ASN A 109 9.79 -4.75 -15.82
N GLN A 110 9.96 -5.59 -14.80
CA GLN A 110 8.90 -6.21 -14.04
C GLN A 110 8.94 -5.76 -12.59
N SER A 111 7.78 -5.70 -11.96
CA SER A 111 7.66 -5.41 -10.52
C SER A 111 6.60 -6.27 -9.87
N ALA A 112 6.84 -6.71 -8.64
CA ALA A 112 5.85 -7.27 -7.76
C ALA A 112 5.15 -6.13 -7.00
N VAL A 113 3.83 -6.20 -6.92
CA VAL A 113 2.99 -5.20 -6.25
C VAL A 113 2.12 -5.92 -5.24
N LEU A 114 2.20 -5.49 -3.98
CA LEU A 114 1.24 -5.85 -2.93
C LEU A 114 0.43 -4.61 -2.56
N TYR A 115 -0.88 -4.76 -2.40
CA TYR A 115 -1.71 -3.64 -1.93
C TYR A 115 -2.97 -4.11 -1.20
N TRP A 116 -3.48 -3.23 -0.34
CA TRP A 116 -4.72 -3.41 0.39
C TRP A 116 -5.36 -2.07 0.74
N TYR A 117 -6.59 -2.14 1.21
CA TYR A 117 -7.28 -1.01 1.81
C TYR A 117 -7.31 -1.17 3.31
N GLN A 118 -6.99 -0.10 4.03
CA GLN A 118 -7.10 -0.04 5.48
C GLN A 118 -8.28 0.86 5.84
N ALA A 119 -9.29 0.28 6.48
CA ALA A 119 -10.45 1.01 6.98
C ALA A 119 -10.65 0.64 8.45
N ARG A 120 -10.44 1.61 9.35
CA ARG A 120 -10.39 1.37 10.80
C ARG A 120 -9.39 0.24 11.11
N ASN A 121 -9.77 -0.73 11.94
CA ASN A 121 -8.93 -1.89 12.30
C ASN A 121 -9.02 -3.05 11.29
N ARG A 122 -9.53 -2.80 10.07
CA ARG A 122 -9.71 -3.84 9.05
C ARG A 122 -8.77 -3.64 7.88
N THR A 123 -8.08 -4.72 7.52
CA THR A 123 -7.31 -4.84 6.29
C THR A 123 -8.15 -5.56 5.25
N ILE A 124 -8.39 -4.93 4.12
CA ILE A 124 -9.35 -5.39 3.11
C ILE A 124 -8.64 -5.47 1.77
N ALA A 125 -8.52 -6.69 1.21
CA ALA A 125 -7.98 -6.87 -0.13
C ALA A 125 -9.01 -6.54 -1.22
N SER A 126 -10.29 -6.89 -1.00
CA SER A 126 -11.36 -6.68 -1.99
C SER A 126 -11.78 -5.21 -2.07
N GLU A 127 -11.72 -4.62 -3.26
CA GLU A 127 -12.23 -3.27 -3.53
C GLU A 127 -13.73 -3.14 -3.25
N TYR A 128 -14.52 -4.17 -3.57
CA TYR A 128 -15.96 -4.19 -3.29
C TYR A 128 -16.25 -4.27 -1.80
N ALA A 129 -15.50 -5.09 -1.06
CA ALA A 129 -15.63 -5.16 0.39
C ALA A 129 -15.19 -3.85 1.05
N ALA A 130 -14.14 -3.18 0.56
CA ALA A 130 -13.73 -1.87 1.04
C ALA A 130 -14.85 -0.84 0.88
N LYS A 131 -15.47 -0.77 -0.28
CA LYS A 131 -16.63 0.12 -0.53
C LYS A 131 -17.82 -0.22 0.38
N PHE A 132 -18.13 -1.51 0.54
CA PHE A 132 -19.22 -1.95 1.42
C PHE A 132 -18.98 -1.53 2.87
N PHE A 133 -17.80 -1.79 3.41
CA PHE A 133 -17.46 -1.41 4.79
C PHE A 133 -17.43 0.11 4.98
N THR A 134 -17.00 0.88 3.98
CA THR A 134 -17.06 2.34 4.03
C THR A 134 -18.48 2.84 4.18
N VAL A 135 -19.44 2.30 3.43
CA VAL A 135 -20.86 2.65 3.54
C VAL A 135 -21.40 2.24 4.91
N ALA A 136 -21.13 1.02 5.36
CA ALA A 136 -21.58 0.52 6.65
C ALA A 136 -21.01 1.36 7.82
N ASP A 137 -19.74 1.73 7.77
CA ASP A 137 -19.09 2.55 8.79
C ASP A 137 -19.60 4.00 8.76
N SER A 138 -19.90 4.53 7.56
CA SER A 138 -20.51 5.87 7.43
C SER A 138 -21.88 5.95 8.08
N ILE A 139 -22.68 4.89 7.98
CA ILE A 139 -24.02 4.84 8.61
C ILE A 139 -23.91 4.62 10.13
N ARG A 140 -23.03 3.73 10.56
CA ARG A 140 -22.96 3.29 11.95
C ARG A 140 -22.14 4.21 12.86
N TYR A 141 -21.06 4.80 12.32
CA TYR A 141 -20.06 5.53 13.10
C TYR A 141 -19.82 6.97 12.61
N ASP A 142 -20.56 7.41 11.61
CA ASP A 142 -20.37 8.71 10.92
C ASP A 142 -18.94 8.92 10.37
N ARG A 143 -18.26 7.82 10.00
CA ARG A 143 -16.87 7.79 9.48
C ARG A 143 -16.81 7.07 8.14
N SER A 144 -16.02 7.62 7.20
CA SER A 144 -15.77 7.03 5.89
C SER A 144 -14.28 7.11 5.50
N ASP A 145 -13.42 7.28 6.51
CA ASP A 145 -12.00 7.39 6.31
C ASP A 145 -11.38 6.03 5.93
N THR A 146 -10.43 6.07 5.00
CA THR A 146 -9.74 4.90 4.48
C THR A 146 -8.35 5.25 3.99
N ALA A 147 -7.48 4.25 3.88
CA ALA A 147 -6.20 4.39 3.22
C ALA A 147 -5.98 3.27 2.21
N LEU A 148 -5.33 3.58 1.10
CA LEU A 148 -4.71 2.62 0.20
C LEU A 148 -3.24 2.49 0.58
N VAL A 149 -2.79 1.27 0.84
CA VAL A 149 -1.39 0.94 1.08
C VAL A 149 -0.87 0.07 -0.06
N ARG A 150 0.26 0.44 -0.65
CA ARG A 150 0.87 -0.28 -1.78
C ARG A 150 2.37 -0.42 -1.57
N VAL A 151 2.87 -1.61 -1.83
CA VAL A 151 4.31 -1.92 -1.86
C VAL A 151 4.70 -2.35 -3.27
N VAL A 152 5.79 -1.83 -3.78
CA VAL A 152 6.35 -2.21 -5.09
C VAL A 152 7.81 -2.63 -4.91
N VAL A 153 8.15 -3.80 -5.44
CA VAL A 153 9.53 -4.33 -5.47
C VAL A 153 9.87 -4.74 -6.91
N GLY A 154 10.98 -4.24 -7.43
CA GLY A 154 11.48 -4.63 -8.76
C GLY A 154 11.82 -6.11 -8.80
N VAL A 155 11.50 -6.76 -9.93
CA VAL A 155 11.89 -8.16 -10.19
C VAL A 155 13.32 -8.17 -10.73
N ASP A 156 14.17 -8.93 -10.09
CA ASP A 156 15.55 -9.19 -10.54
C ASP A 156 15.67 -10.59 -11.18
N GLY A 157 16.89 -11.01 -11.51
CA GLY A 157 17.18 -12.30 -12.14
C GLY A 157 16.73 -13.55 -11.36
N ARG A 158 16.26 -13.40 -10.11
CA ARG A 158 15.69 -14.47 -9.27
C ARG A 158 14.19 -14.66 -9.47
N GLY A 159 13.56 -13.80 -10.26
CA GLY A 159 12.18 -13.93 -10.67
C GLY A 159 11.15 -13.25 -9.76
N PRO A 160 9.87 -13.24 -10.19
CA PRO A 160 8.81 -12.50 -9.52
C PRO A 160 8.48 -13.04 -8.12
N ASP A 161 8.60 -14.33 -7.88
CA ASP A 161 8.30 -14.91 -6.56
C ASP A 161 9.26 -14.40 -5.48
N GLN A 162 10.54 -14.19 -5.82
CA GLN A 162 11.52 -13.62 -4.91
C GLN A 162 11.21 -12.13 -4.61
N ALA A 163 10.74 -11.39 -5.60
CA ALA A 163 10.29 -10.01 -5.40
C ALA A 163 9.06 -9.93 -4.49
N VAL A 164 8.12 -10.87 -4.66
CA VAL A 164 6.96 -11.00 -3.76
C VAL A 164 7.40 -11.32 -2.32
N GLN A 165 8.34 -12.25 -2.13
CA GLN A 165 8.87 -12.56 -0.79
C GLN A 165 9.55 -11.36 -0.15
N THR A 166 10.30 -10.57 -0.91
CA THR A 166 10.88 -9.30 -0.43
C THR A 166 9.79 -8.31 -0.03
N ALA A 167 8.76 -8.15 -0.85
CA ALA A 167 7.62 -7.29 -0.53
C ALA A 167 6.89 -7.75 0.74
N VAL A 168 6.68 -9.05 0.93
CA VAL A 168 6.09 -9.62 2.14
C VAL A 168 6.95 -9.36 3.38
N ALA A 169 8.27 -9.55 3.28
CA ALA A 169 9.20 -9.24 4.37
C ALA A 169 9.14 -7.75 4.75
N PHE A 170 9.08 -6.88 3.75
CA PHE A 170 8.93 -5.44 3.98
C PHE A 170 7.59 -5.11 4.65
N VAL A 171 6.47 -5.66 4.19
CA VAL A 171 5.15 -5.48 4.83
C VAL A 171 5.20 -5.85 6.31
N LYS A 172 5.80 -6.98 6.66
CA LYS A 172 5.94 -7.41 8.07
C LYS A 172 6.68 -6.41 8.94
N SER A 173 7.63 -5.66 8.39
CA SER A 173 8.43 -4.69 9.14
C SER A 173 7.67 -3.40 9.46
N PHE A 174 6.72 -3.00 8.61
CA PHE A 174 6.05 -1.71 8.77
C PHE A 174 4.56 -1.78 9.11
N PHE A 175 3.93 -2.94 9.00
CA PHE A 175 2.48 -3.08 9.13
C PHE A 175 1.97 -2.56 10.48
N GLU A 176 2.53 -3.05 11.59
CA GLU A 176 2.13 -2.59 12.93
C GLU A 176 2.52 -1.11 13.20
N PRO A 177 3.75 -0.65 12.90
CA PRO A 177 4.07 0.77 13.00
C PRO A 177 3.13 1.69 12.21
N LEU A 178 2.73 1.28 11.00
CA LEU A 178 1.86 2.08 10.14
C LEU A 178 0.45 2.26 10.71
N LYS A 179 -0.08 1.28 11.45
CA LYS A 179 -1.41 1.39 12.08
C LYS A 179 -1.55 2.61 12.99
N GLN A 180 -0.46 3.09 13.59
CA GLN A 180 -0.49 4.28 14.45
C GLN A 180 -0.77 5.58 13.67
N TYR A 181 -0.61 5.55 12.36
CA TYR A 181 -0.79 6.67 11.43
C TYR A 181 -2.06 6.53 10.58
N LEU A 182 -2.73 5.40 10.67
CA LEU A 182 -3.95 5.11 9.91
C LEU A 182 -5.18 5.14 10.83
N PRO A 183 -6.38 5.18 10.25
CA PRO A 183 -7.62 5.16 11.02
C PRO A 183 -7.73 3.90 11.89
N SER A 184 -8.01 4.07 13.16
CA SER A 184 -8.29 3.03 14.14
C SER A 184 -9.76 3.03 14.59
#